data_db207b1324e4a98184b2723ddd2cc221
#
_entry.id   db207b1324e4a98184b2723ddd2cc221
#
_cell.length_a   1.000
_cell.length_b   1.000
_cell.length_c   1.000
_cell.angle_alpha   90.00
_cell.angle_beta   90.00
_cell.angle_gamma   90.00
#
_symmetry.space_group_name_H-M   'P 1'
#
loop_
_entity.id
_entity.type
_entity.pdbx_description
1 polymer ?
#
loop_
_entity_poly.entity_id
_entity_poly.type
_entity_poly.pdbx_seq_one_letter_code
_entity_poly.pdbx_strand_id
1 'polypeptide(L)'
;SGQPAKLARPLDFLVVADHSDNMGMFPDLFAGNPNILADPMGKKWYQMIQEGKGAQAALDIITQFSQGTFPKALMYAPGTAAYKNAWQDTIDAAEEYNDPGRFTAFIGYEWTSLVKGNNLHRNVIFRDNGDKASQVEPFTVYPPAGSANPVDLWKWMQNYEDKTGGQVLA
;
A
#
# COMPACT_ATOMS: atom_id res chain seq x y z
N SER A 1 16.36 12.77 -10.93
CA SER A 1 17.35 12.88 -12.01
C SER A 1 17.17 14.13 -12.85
N GLY A 2 15.98 14.76 -12.86
CA GLY A 2 15.67 15.92 -13.70
C GLY A 2 15.65 15.63 -15.21
N GLN A 3 15.81 14.39 -15.60
CA GLN A 3 15.77 13.98 -17.00
C GLN A 3 14.31 13.91 -17.48
N PRO A 4 13.92 14.64 -18.55
CA PRO A 4 12.58 14.60 -19.07
C PRO A 4 12.28 13.19 -19.63
N ALA A 5 11.11 12.65 -19.26
CA ALA A 5 10.61 11.40 -19.78
C ALA A 5 9.24 11.64 -20.42
N LYS A 6 9.07 11.11 -21.63
CA LYS A 6 7.80 11.18 -22.35
C LYS A 6 7.59 9.85 -23.09
N LEU A 7 6.41 9.28 -22.92
CA LEU A 7 6.00 8.09 -23.65
C LEU A 7 5.81 8.43 -25.15
N ALA A 8 6.22 7.50 -26.02
CA ALA A 8 6.01 7.63 -27.45
C ALA A 8 4.55 7.41 -27.85
N ARG A 9 3.79 6.66 -27.04
CA ARG A 9 2.35 6.45 -27.14
C ARG A 9 1.72 6.37 -25.75
N PRO A 10 0.42 6.57 -25.59
CA PRO A 10 -0.27 6.32 -24.33
C PRO A 10 -0.09 4.87 -23.86
N LEU A 11 -0.19 4.64 -22.56
CA LEU A 11 -0.31 3.29 -22.00
C LEU A 11 -1.67 2.70 -22.33
N ASP A 12 -1.72 1.38 -22.50
CA ASP A 12 -2.97 0.65 -22.67
C ASP A 12 -3.62 0.34 -21.31
N PHE A 13 -2.76 0.13 -20.29
CA PHE A 13 -3.19 -0.12 -18.91
C PHE A 13 -2.12 0.30 -17.90
N LEU A 14 -2.54 0.43 -16.64
CA LEU A 14 -1.67 0.69 -15.49
C LEU A 14 -2.30 0.07 -14.24
N VAL A 15 -1.45 -0.36 -13.32
CA VAL A 15 -1.78 -0.55 -11.91
C VAL A 15 -0.79 0.25 -11.07
N VAL A 16 -1.28 1.00 -10.10
CA VAL A 16 -0.47 1.60 -9.04
C VAL A 16 -0.62 0.69 -7.82
N ALA A 17 0.45 0.00 -7.46
CA ALA A 17 0.44 -1.01 -6.43
C ALA A 17 1.29 -0.54 -5.24
N ASP A 18 0.68 0.25 -4.36
CA ASP A 18 1.32 0.69 -3.13
C ASP A 18 1.43 -0.46 -2.12
N HIS A 19 2.43 -0.39 -1.25
CA HIS A 19 2.60 -1.39 -0.19
C HIS A 19 1.36 -1.48 0.70
N SER A 20 0.87 -2.71 0.92
CA SER A 20 -0.24 -2.95 1.85
C SER A 20 0.15 -2.73 3.31
N ASP A 21 1.43 -2.88 3.62
CA ASP A 21 1.92 -2.67 4.98
C ASP A 21 1.94 -1.19 5.32
N ASN A 22 1.19 -0.83 6.35
CA ASN A 22 1.10 0.55 6.83
C ASN A 22 0.49 1.53 5.81
N MET A 23 -0.41 1.07 4.97
CA MET A 23 -1.10 1.87 3.95
C MET A 23 -1.78 3.08 4.59
N GLY A 24 -1.56 4.29 4.02
CA GLY A 24 -2.09 5.55 4.52
C GLY A 24 -1.20 6.29 5.54
N MET A 25 -0.14 5.66 6.07
CA MET A 25 0.73 6.31 7.04
C MET A 25 1.53 7.47 6.42
N PHE A 26 2.04 7.30 5.21
CA PHE A 26 2.85 8.33 4.56
C PHE A 26 2.09 9.63 4.25
N PRO A 27 0.88 9.61 3.69
CA PRO A 27 0.05 10.81 3.58
C PRO A 27 -0.10 11.55 4.90
N ASP A 28 -0.41 10.84 5.99
CA ASP A 28 -0.54 11.43 7.32
C ASP A 28 0.78 11.99 7.86
N LEU A 29 1.89 11.31 7.58
CA LEU A 29 3.23 11.79 7.93
C LEU A 29 3.58 13.08 7.18
N PHE A 30 3.32 13.15 5.89
CA PHE A 30 3.56 14.37 5.11
C PHE A 30 2.66 15.54 5.53
N ALA A 31 1.42 15.25 5.90
CA ALA A 31 0.48 16.24 6.42
C ALA A 31 0.82 16.71 7.85
N GLY A 32 1.64 15.96 8.59
CA GLY A 32 1.91 16.24 9.99
C GLY A 32 0.69 16.04 10.88
N ASN A 33 -0.07 14.99 10.62
CA ASN A 33 -1.29 14.71 11.36
C ASN A 33 -1.03 14.52 12.87
N PRO A 34 -1.98 14.89 13.75
CA PRO A 34 -1.77 14.85 15.20
C PRO A 34 -1.31 13.51 15.75
N ASN A 35 -1.83 12.40 15.21
CA ASN A 35 -1.44 11.05 15.61
C ASN A 35 0.04 10.75 15.29
N ILE A 36 0.55 11.26 14.16
CA ILE A 36 1.96 11.15 13.78
C ILE A 36 2.83 12.00 14.72
N LEU A 37 2.43 13.26 14.94
CA LEU A 37 3.20 14.20 15.77
C LEU A 37 3.18 13.89 17.26
N ALA A 38 2.22 13.07 17.71
CA ALA A 38 2.16 12.58 19.09
C ALA A 38 3.24 11.54 19.40
N ASP A 39 3.73 10.83 18.38
CA ASP A 39 4.82 9.86 18.53
C ASP A 39 6.18 10.53 18.31
N PRO A 40 7.18 10.32 19.18
CA PRO A 40 8.52 10.93 19.04
C PRO A 40 9.20 10.63 17.72
N MET A 41 9.06 9.40 17.18
CA MET A 41 9.65 9.02 15.91
C MET A 41 8.89 9.62 14.74
N GLY A 42 7.55 9.61 14.78
CA GLY A 42 6.72 10.27 13.79
C GLY A 42 7.05 11.75 13.68
N LYS A 43 7.17 12.43 14.83
CA LYS A 43 7.59 13.84 14.89
C LYS A 43 8.98 14.07 14.31
N LYS A 44 9.94 13.18 14.62
CA LYS A 44 11.30 13.23 14.08
C LYS A 44 11.29 13.11 12.55
N TRP A 45 10.58 12.12 11.99
CA TRP A 45 10.49 11.93 10.53
C TRP A 45 9.80 13.10 9.85
N TYR A 46 8.72 13.62 10.42
CA TYR A 46 8.07 14.82 9.92
C TYR A 46 9.05 16.00 9.84
N GLN A 47 9.80 16.27 10.93
CA GLN A 47 10.80 17.33 10.94
C GLN A 47 11.89 17.12 9.87
N MET A 48 12.39 15.90 9.72
CA MET A 48 13.38 15.58 8.68
C MET A 48 12.83 15.87 7.28
N ILE A 49 11.56 15.58 7.02
CA ILE A 49 10.91 15.87 5.73
C ILE A 49 10.85 17.39 5.51
N GLN A 50 10.43 18.17 6.52
CA GLN A 50 10.37 19.63 6.44
C GLN A 50 11.76 20.26 6.19
N GLU A 51 12.82 19.62 6.66
CA GLU A 51 14.21 20.04 6.43
C GLU A 51 14.79 19.58 5.07
N GLY A 52 13.99 18.96 4.21
CA GLY A 52 14.45 18.43 2.92
C GLY A 52 15.22 17.10 3.02
N LYS A 53 15.19 16.44 4.17
CA LYS A 53 15.86 15.16 4.45
C LYS A 53 14.92 13.95 4.28
N GLY A 54 13.96 14.03 3.35
CA GLY A 54 12.94 12.99 3.15
C GLY A 54 13.54 11.61 2.81
N ALA A 55 14.62 11.57 2.02
CA ALA A 55 15.29 10.31 1.70
C ALA A 55 15.89 9.62 2.94
N GLN A 56 16.46 10.41 3.88
CA GLN A 56 16.98 9.86 5.14
C GLN A 56 15.86 9.39 6.07
N ALA A 57 14.73 10.11 6.10
CA ALA A 57 13.54 9.69 6.85
C ALA A 57 13.00 8.36 6.30
N ALA A 58 12.88 8.23 4.98
CA ALA A 58 12.44 7.00 4.33
C ALA A 58 13.38 5.81 4.65
N LEU A 59 14.69 6.02 4.58
CA LEU A 59 15.66 4.98 4.93
C LEU A 59 15.56 4.56 6.39
N ASP A 60 15.37 5.50 7.32
CA ASP A 60 15.18 5.21 8.74
C ASP A 60 13.90 4.38 8.97
N ILE A 61 12.80 4.76 8.32
CA ILE A 61 11.52 4.03 8.36
C ILE A 61 11.71 2.59 7.88
N ILE A 62 12.29 2.39 6.69
CA ILE A 62 12.54 1.06 6.11
C ILE A 62 13.44 0.22 7.02
N THR A 63 14.47 0.84 7.59
CA THR A 63 15.38 0.17 8.53
C THR A 63 14.64 -0.32 9.76
N GLN A 64 13.77 0.49 10.35
CA GLN A 64 12.99 0.11 11.52
C GLN A 64 11.97 -1.01 11.22
N PHE A 65 11.34 -0.99 10.05
CA PHE A 65 10.53 -2.12 9.59
C PHE A 65 11.36 -3.40 9.49
N SER A 66 12.52 -3.34 8.85
CA SER A 66 13.41 -4.50 8.67
C SER A 66 13.91 -5.07 9.99
N GLN A 67 14.11 -4.22 11.00
CA GLN A 67 14.59 -4.62 12.34
C GLN A 67 13.45 -4.97 13.31
N GLY A 68 12.19 -4.80 12.91
CA GLY A 68 11.04 -5.01 13.79
C GLY A 68 10.95 -3.99 14.94
N THR A 69 11.55 -2.82 14.78
CA THR A 69 11.57 -1.73 15.78
C THR A 69 10.64 -0.58 15.44
N PHE A 70 9.86 -0.71 14.39
CA PHE A 70 8.91 0.32 13.97
C PHE A 70 7.88 0.62 15.08
N PRO A 71 7.58 1.91 15.39
CA PRO A 71 6.69 2.29 16.46
C PRO A 71 5.28 1.74 16.27
N LYS A 72 4.80 0.96 17.25
CA LYS A 72 3.46 0.36 17.17
C LYS A 72 2.34 1.38 17.08
N ALA A 73 2.52 2.56 17.69
CA ALA A 73 1.54 3.66 17.62
C ALA A 73 1.36 4.24 16.21
N LEU A 74 2.35 4.05 15.34
CA LEU A 74 2.34 4.51 13.95
C LEU A 74 1.98 3.38 12.96
N MET A 75 1.64 2.19 13.44
CA MET A 75 1.22 1.09 12.57
C MET A 75 -0.24 1.24 12.16
N TYR A 76 -0.46 1.43 10.87
CA TYR A 76 -1.79 1.40 10.26
C TYR A 76 -2.05 -0.04 9.77
N ALA A 77 -3.12 -0.62 10.24
CA ALA A 77 -3.46 -2.02 9.98
C ALA A 77 -4.89 -2.16 9.42
N PRO A 78 -5.19 -3.22 8.69
CA PRO A 78 -6.55 -3.54 8.28
C PRO A 78 -7.53 -3.47 9.46
N GLY A 79 -8.73 -2.96 9.19
CA GLY A 79 -9.76 -2.71 10.21
C GLY A 79 -9.71 -1.32 10.84
N THR A 80 -8.64 -0.54 10.67
CA THR A 80 -8.58 0.86 11.12
C THR A 80 -9.19 1.80 10.07
N ALA A 81 -9.76 2.93 10.52
CA ALA A 81 -10.36 3.90 9.61
C ALA A 81 -9.34 4.48 8.62
N ALA A 82 -8.13 4.78 9.08
CA ALA A 82 -7.07 5.32 8.23
C ALA A 82 -6.69 4.34 7.11
N TYR A 83 -6.54 3.06 7.44
CA TYR A 83 -6.23 2.02 6.46
C TYR A 83 -7.35 1.84 5.42
N LYS A 84 -8.59 1.79 5.90
CA LYS A 84 -9.79 1.72 5.04
C LYS A 84 -9.88 2.88 4.07
N ASN A 85 -9.67 4.10 4.57
CA ASN A 85 -9.72 5.30 3.74
C ASN A 85 -8.65 5.27 2.66
N ALA A 86 -7.40 4.91 3.01
CA ALA A 86 -6.31 4.82 2.04
C ALA A 86 -6.57 3.76 0.96
N TRP A 87 -7.16 2.62 1.34
CA TRP A 87 -7.58 1.61 0.36
C TRP A 87 -8.71 2.13 -0.54
N GLN A 88 -9.70 2.83 0.03
CA GLN A 88 -10.78 3.43 -0.76
C GLN A 88 -10.24 4.51 -1.71
N ASP A 89 -9.31 5.37 -1.28
CA ASP A 89 -8.67 6.37 -2.13
C ASP A 89 -7.93 5.73 -3.31
N THR A 90 -7.30 4.57 -3.10
CA THR A 90 -6.66 3.79 -4.17
C THR A 90 -7.69 3.25 -5.17
N ILE A 91 -8.81 2.74 -4.69
CA ILE A 91 -9.93 2.27 -5.53
C ILE A 91 -10.50 3.44 -6.33
N ASP A 92 -10.84 4.54 -5.66
CA ASP A 92 -11.47 5.71 -6.27
C ASP A 92 -10.57 6.31 -7.36
N ALA A 93 -9.26 6.39 -7.13
CA ALA A 93 -8.31 6.84 -8.13
C ALA A 93 -8.27 5.91 -9.36
N ALA A 94 -8.27 4.59 -9.17
CA ALA A 94 -8.31 3.66 -10.28
C ALA A 94 -9.62 3.79 -11.08
N GLU A 95 -10.77 3.89 -10.41
CA GLU A 95 -12.07 4.06 -11.06
C GLU A 95 -12.18 5.40 -11.83
N GLU A 96 -11.66 6.49 -11.25
CA GLU A 96 -11.66 7.82 -11.89
C GLU A 96 -10.92 7.82 -13.23
N TYR A 97 -9.79 7.13 -13.31
CA TYR A 97 -8.95 7.10 -14.51
C TYR A 97 -9.21 5.93 -15.44
N ASN A 98 -10.09 4.99 -15.07
CA ASN A 98 -10.45 3.85 -15.91
C ASN A 98 -11.37 4.31 -17.07
N ASP A 99 -10.87 4.19 -18.30
CA ASP A 99 -11.60 4.55 -19.54
C ASP A 99 -11.67 3.31 -20.47
N PRO A 100 -12.66 2.43 -20.27
CA PRO A 100 -12.74 1.15 -20.98
C PRO A 100 -12.71 1.31 -22.51
N GLY A 101 -11.82 0.56 -23.13
CA GLY A 101 -11.60 0.63 -24.60
C GLY A 101 -10.49 1.62 -25.01
N ARG A 102 -10.00 2.46 -24.10
CA ARG A 102 -8.88 3.37 -24.32
C ARG A 102 -7.75 3.18 -23.35
N PHE A 103 -8.06 3.01 -22.07
CA PHE A 103 -7.10 2.83 -21.00
C PHE A 103 -7.75 2.04 -19.86
N THR A 104 -7.04 1.06 -19.33
CA THR A 104 -7.49 0.29 -18.16
C THR A 104 -6.65 0.67 -16.94
N ALA A 105 -7.29 1.27 -15.94
CA ALA A 105 -6.70 1.45 -14.62
C ALA A 105 -7.13 0.28 -13.72
N PHE A 106 -6.19 -0.61 -13.40
CA PHE A 106 -6.46 -1.73 -12.49
C PHE A 106 -6.33 -1.30 -11.04
N ILE A 107 -7.24 -1.79 -10.21
CA ILE A 107 -7.11 -1.72 -8.75
C ILE A 107 -6.06 -2.76 -8.32
N GLY A 108 -5.15 -2.38 -7.42
CA GLY A 108 -4.14 -3.31 -6.94
C GLY A 108 -3.36 -2.77 -5.75
N TYR A 109 -2.57 -3.65 -5.15
CA TYR A 109 -1.65 -3.30 -4.06
C TYR A 109 -0.44 -4.23 -4.09
N GLU A 110 0.62 -3.86 -3.37
CA GLU A 110 1.79 -4.70 -3.22
C GLU A 110 1.84 -5.33 -1.82
N TRP A 111 1.85 -6.66 -1.78
CA TRP A 111 2.19 -7.42 -0.59
C TRP A 111 3.69 -7.72 -0.58
N THR A 112 4.36 -7.42 0.55
CA THR A 112 5.81 -7.58 0.67
C THR A 112 6.19 -8.38 1.91
N SER A 113 6.63 -9.61 1.72
CA SER A 113 7.23 -10.41 2.80
C SER A 113 8.70 -10.04 2.98
N LEU A 114 9.10 -9.79 4.22
CA LEU A 114 10.47 -9.44 4.60
C LEU A 114 11.00 -10.44 5.65
N VAL A 115 11.25 -11.68 5.23
CA VAL A 115 11.70 -12.75 6.12
C VAL A 115 13.22 -12.82 6.14
N LYS A 116 13.85 -12.61 7.30
CA LYS A 116 15.31 -12.64 7.49
C LYS A 116 16.07 -11.73 6.52
N GLY A 117 15.50 -10.57 6.20
CA GLY A 117 16.09 -9.60 5.29
C GLY A 117 15.92 -9.92 3.80
N ASN A 118 15.20 -10.98 3.46
CA ASN A 118 14.89 -11.30 2.06
C ASN A 118 13.51 -10.77 1.68
N ASN A 119 13.46 -9.98 0.63
CA ASN A 119 12.21 -9.42 0.12
C ASN A 119 11.55 -10.38 -0.86
N LEU A 120 10.24 -10.55 -0.71
CA LEU A 120 9.36 -11.19 -1.68
C LEU A 120 8.18 -10.26 -1.93
N HIS A 121 8.18 -9.60 -3.07
CA HIS A 121 7.12 -8.69 -3.50
C HIS A 121 6.11 -9.42 -4.38
N ARG A 122 4.82 -9.14 -4.20
CA ARG A 122 3.72 -9.61 -5.05
C ARG A 122 2.73 -8.47 -5.26
N ASN A 123 2.56 -8.08 -6.51
CA ASN A 123 1.52 -7.13 -6.90
C ASN A 123 0.21 -7.90 -7.05
N VAL A 124 -0.70 -7.67 -6.12
CA VAL A 124 -2.06 -8.25 -6.16
C VAL A 124 -2.93 -7.32 -6.99
N ILE A 125 -3.44 -7.83 -8.10
CA ILE A 125 -4.17 -7.06 -9.11
C ILE A 125 -5.58 -7.63 -9.25
N PHE A 126 -6.58 -6.77 -9.07
CA PHE A 126 -7.99 -7.12 -9.19
C PHE A 126 -8.44 -6.97 -10.65
N ARG A 127 -9.13 -7.99 -11.16
CA ARG A 127 -9.83 -7.88 -12.44
C ARG A 127 -11.09 -7.05 -12.32
N ASP A 128 -11.65 -7.00 -11.14
CA ASP A 128 -12.96 -6.43 -10.82
C ASP A 128 -12.84 -4.92 -10.54
N ASN A 129 -14.00 -4.26 -10.60
CA ASN A 129 -14.14 -2.86 -10.22
C ASN A 129 -14.22 -2.67 -8.70
N GLY A 130 -14.37 -1.41 -8.27
CA GLY A 130 -14.45 -1.00 -6.88
C GLY A 130 -15.57 -1.65 -6.09
N ASP A 131 -16.70 -2.00 -6.72
CA ASP A 131 -17.83 -2.67 -6.03
C ASP A 131 -17.42 -3.99 -5.38
N LYS A 132 -16.49 -4.72 -5.99
CA LYS A 132 -15.96 -5.97 -5.43
C LYS A 132 -14.70 -5.75 -4.61
N ALA A 133 -13.75 -4.93 -5.11
CA ALA A 133 -12.48 -4.69 -4.43
C ALA A 133 -12.66 -4.04 -3.05
N SER A 134 -13.68 -3.17 -2.88
CA SER A 134 -14.02 -2.54 -1.59
C SER A 134 -14.59 -3.49 -0.53
N GLN A 135 -14.96 -4.72 -0.89
CA GLN A 135 -15.47 -5.71 0.07
C GLN A 135 -14.37 -6.37 0.89
N VAL A 136 -13.12 -6.10 0.56
CA VAL A 136 -11.94 -6.58 1.28
C VAL A 136 -10.97 -5.42 1.52
N GLU A 137 -10.08 -5.61 2.49
CA GLU A 137 -8.92 -4.75 2.67
C GLU A 137 -7.66 -5.53 2.23
N PRO A 138 -6.61 -4.86 1.73
CA PRO A 138 -5.37 -5.51 1.33
C PRO A 138 -4.79 -6.43 2.40
N PHE A 139 -4.33 -7.61 2.00
CA PHE A 139 -3.64 -8.53 2.91
C PHE A 139 -2.24 -8.01 3.21
N THR A 140 -1.88 -7.96 4.48
CA THR A 140 -0.58 -7.47 4.96
C THR A 140 0.32 -8.61 5.42
N VAL A 141 1.54 -8.30 5.85
CA VAL A 141 2.43 -9.30 6.46
C VAL A 141 2.30 -9.38 7.98
N TYR A 142 1.58 -8.47 8.61
CA TYR A 142 1.53 -8.38 10.08
C TYR A 142 0.32 -9.13 10.67
N PRO A 143 0.54 -10.07 11.61
CA PRO A 143 -0.54 -10.68 12.38
C PRO A 143 -1.28 -9.63 13.25
N PRO A 144 -2.59 -9.84 13.50
CA PRO A 144 -3.41 -10.98 13.08
C PRO A 144 -4.02 -10.82 11.68
N ALA A 145 -3.92 -9.65 11.06
CA ALA A 145 -4.59 -9.33 9.79
C ALA A 145 -3.79 -9.78 8.56
N GLY A 146 -2.58 -10.32 8.73
CA GLY A 146 -1.72 -10.72 7.65
C GLY A 146 -0.73 -11.82 8.03
N SER A 147 0.09 -12.23 7.07
CA SER A 147 1.13 -13.23 7.22
C SER A 147 2.26 -12.99 6.22
N ALA A 148 3.49 -13.23 6.62
CA ALA A 148 4.65 -13.21 5.73
C ALA A 148 4.79 -14.48 4.87
N ASN A 149 3.91 -15.47 5.04
CA ASN A 149 3.91 -16.70 4.25
C ASN A 149 3.08 -16.51 2.98
N PRO A 150 3.66 -16.67 1.77
CA PRO A 150 2.92 -16.50 0.52
C PRO A 150 1.74 -17.46 0.36
N VAL A 151 1.76 -18.64 0.97
CA VAL A 151 0.63 -19.57 0.96
C VAL A 151 -0.61 -18.96 1.62
N ASP A 152 -0.43 -18.11 2.64
CA ASP A 152 -1.56 -17.45 3.28
C ASP A 152 -2.11 -16.29 2.44
N LEU A 153 -1.25 -15.61 1.66
CA LEU A 153 -1.69 -14.67 0.63
C LEU A 153 -2.59 -15.38 -0.39
N TRP A 154 -2.18 -16.57 -0.90
CA TRP A 154 -2.99 -17.32 -1.86
C TRP A 154 -4.34 -17.76 -1.28
N LYS A 155 -4.39 -18.15 0.00
CA LYS A 155 -5.65 -18.43 0.68
C LYS A 155 -6.54 -17.20 0.79
N TRP A 156 -5.93 -16.04 1.07
CA TRP A 156 -6.66 -14.77 1.10
C TRP A 156 -7.25 -14.43 -0.29
N MET A 157 -6.47 -14.60 -1.36
CA MET A 157 -6.93 -14.42 -2.73
C MET A 157 -8.10 -15.34 -3.06
N GLN A 158 -7.99 -16.64 -2.74
CA GLN A 158 -9.08 -17.61 -2.93
C GLN A 158 -10.33 -17.18 -2.14
N ASN A 159 -10.18 -16.76 -0.88
CA ASN A 159 -11.29 -16.26 -0.07
C ASN A 159 -11.96 -15.01 -0.69
N TYR A 160 -11.18 -14.13 -1.31
CA TYR A 160 -11.74 -13.01 -2.05
C TYR A 160 -12.63 -13.49 -3.21
N GLU A 161 -12.13 -14.42 -4.02
CA GLU A 161 -12.87 -14.97 -5.15
C GLU A 161 -14.14 -15.71 -4.70
N ASP A 162 -14.04 -16.54 -3.67
CA ASP A 162 -15.18 -17.29 -3.11
C ASP A 162 -16.26 -16.36 -2.52
N LYS A 163 -15.83 -15.29 -1.83
CA LYS A 163 -16.75 -14.35 -1.17
C LYS A 163 -17.45 -13.41 -2.13
N THR A 164 -16.71 -12.91 -3.14
CA THR A 164 -17.20 -11.81 -4.00
C THR A 164 -17.62 -12.29 -5.39
N GLY A 165 -17.24 -13.50 -5.78
CA GLY A 165 -17.31 -13.96 -7.16
C GLY A 165 -16.41 -13.15 -8.11
N GLY A 166 -15.39 -12.47 -7.55
CA GLY A 166 -14.39 -11.71 -8.30
C GLY A 166 -13.24 -12.58 -8.77
N GLN A 167 -12.23 -11.93 -9.33
CA GLN A 167 -10.98 -12.57 -9.76
C GLN A 167 -9.79 -11.68 -9.41
N VAL A 168 -8.72 -12.30 -8.95
CA VAL A 168 -7.49 -11.62 -8.55
C VAL A 168 -6.27 -12.43 -8.96
N LEU A 169 -5.17 -11.76 -9.27
CA LEU A 169 -3.88 -12.41 -9.56
C LEU A 169 -2.74 -11.77 -8.78
N ALA A 170 -1.61 -12.48 -8.59
CA ALA A 170 -0.39 -12.00 -7.96
C ALA A 170 0.87 -12.64 -8.59
#